data_c44fd683a686dbe47f2ea50879106e6c
#
_entry.id   c44fd683a686dbe47f2ea50879106e6c
#
_cell.length_a   1.000
_cell.length_b   1.000
_cell.length_c   1.000
_cell.angle_alpha   90.00
_cell.angle_beta   90.00
_cell.angle_gamma   90.00
#
_symmetry.space_group_name_H-M   'P 1'
#
loop_
_entity.id
_entity.type
_entity.pdbx_description
1 polymer ?
#
loop_
_entity_poly.entity_id
_entity_poly.type
_entity_poly.pdbx_seq_one_letter_code
_entity_poly.pdbx_strand_id
1 'polypeptide(L)' 'MPIIVNIDVELAKRRMAVGEFAERVGITPANVAVLKNGRAKAVRFTTLDKMCEVLQCQPGDILTWVPDGDPADPSS' A
#
# COMPACT_ATOMS: atom_id res chain seq x y z
N MET A 1 11.81 4.67 5.72
CA MET A 1 11.93 3.52 4.81
C MET A 1 11.81 3.98 3.37
N PRO A 2 12.72 3.56 2.45
CA PRO A 2 12.69 4.04 1.06
C PRO A 2 11.44 3.64 0.27
N ILE A 3 10.82 2.52 0.61
CA ILE A 3 9.59 2.10 -0.07
C ILE A 3 8.39 2.70 0.64
N ILE A 4 7.58 3.43 -0.13
CA ILE A 4 6.35 4.06 0.37
C ILE A 4 5.17 3.24 -0.12
N VAL A 5 4.25 2.94 0.79
CA VAL A 5 3.03 2.20 0.46
C VAL A 5 1.88 3.18 0.38
N ASN A 6 1.30 3.33 -0.81
CA ASN A 6 0.28 4.34 -1.09
C ASN A 6 -1.14 3.78 -1.09
N ILE A 7 -1.41 2.79 -0.24
CA ILE A 7 -2.74 2.18 -0.18
C ILE A 7 -3.79 3.22 0.20
N ASP A 8 -3.51 4.06 1.19
CA ASP A 8 -4.47 5.08 1.63
C ASP A 8 -4.90 6.01 0.49
N VAL A 9 -3.94 6.43 -0.32
CA VAL A 9 -4.22 7.32 -1.45
C VAL A 9 -5.14 6.63 -2.45
N GLU A 10 -4.84 5.37 -2.77
CA GLU A 10 -5.64 4.63 -3.73
C GLU A 10 -7.05 4.32 -3.22
N LEU A 11 -7.17 4.02 -1.92
CA LEU A 11 -8.49 3.82 -1.32
C LEU A 11 -9.30 5.12 -1.32
N ALA A 12 -8.66 6.23 -0.99
CA ALA A 12 -9.32 7.53 -0.98
C ALA A 12 -9.85 7.91 -2.37
N LYS A 13 -9.06 7.65 -3.41
CA LYS A 13 -9.48 7.93 -4.78
C LYS A 13 -10.75 7.17 -5.16
N ARG A 14 -10.95 6.00 -4.59
CA ARG A 14 -12.06 5.11 -4.91
C ARG A 14 -13.16 5.14 -3.87
N ARG A 15 -12.98 5.91 -2.80
CA ARG A 15 -13.89 5.97 -1.66
C ARG A 15 -14.17 4.57 -1.11
N MET A 16 -13.13 3.73 -1.08
CA MET A 16 -13.23 2.36 -0.61
C MET A 16 -12.76 2.30 0.85
N ALA A 17 -13.57 1.65 1.70
CA ALA A 17 -13.20 1.46 3.10
C ALA A 17 -12.12 0.39 3.23
N VAL A 18 -11.27 0.53 4.26
CA VAL A 18 -10.21 -0.44 4.54
C VAL A 18 -10.78 -1.84 4.72
N GLY A 19 -11.91 -1.97 5.41
CA GLY A 19 -12.54 -3.27 5.63
C GLY A 19 -12.97 -3.94 4.33
N GLU A 20 -13.55 -3.17 3.42
CA GLU A 20 -13.95 -3.66 2.11
C GLU A 20 -12.73 -4.12 1.31
N PHE A 21 -11.69 -3.31 1.30
CA PHE A 21 -10.45 -3.63 0.59
C PHE A 21 -9.83 -4.92 1.13
N ALA A 22 -9.72 -5.03 2.46
CA ALA A 22 -9.15 -6.22 3.10
C ALA A 22 -9.95 -7.47 2.73
N GLU A 23 -11.27 -7.38 2.77
CA GLU A 23 -12.13 -8.51 2.43
C GLU A 23 -11.95 -8.93 0.98
N ARG A 24 -11.91 -7.97 0.07
CA ARG A 24 -11.78 -8.26 -1.37
C ARG A 24 -10.40 -8.81 -1.72
N VAL A 25 -9.37 -8.36 -1.03
CA VAL A 25 -8.00 -8.88 -1.22
C VAL A 25 -7.83 -10.24 -0.56
N GLY A 26 -8.58 -10.49 0.51
CA GLY A 26 -8.48 -11.75 1.25
C GLY A 26 -7.47 -11.70 2.39
N ILE A 27 -7.26 -10.52 2.95
CA ILE A 27 -6.39 -10.33 4.11
C ILE A 27 -7.18 -9.64 5.22
N THR A 28 -6.59 -9.55 6.41
CA THR A 28 -7.27 -8.90 7.52
C THR A 28 -7.06 -7.39 7.50
N PRO A 29 -7.97 -6.59 8.07
CA PRO A 29 -7.73 -5.15 8.23
C PRO A 29 -6.44 -4.85 8.99
N ALA A 30 -6.06 -5.71 9.94
CA ALA A 30 -4.80 -5.55 10.67
C ALA A 30 -3.60 -5.66 9.72
N ASN A 31 -3.63 -6.60 8.77
CA ASN A 31 -2.57 -6.71 7.77
C ASN A 31 -2.51 -5.50 6.85
N VAL A 32 -3.67 -4.96 6.49
CA VAL A 32 -3.70 -3.71 5.71
C VAL A 32 -3.04 -2.58 6.49
N ALA A 33 -3.32 -2.48 7.78
CA ALA A 33 -2.71 -1.45 8.63
C ALA A 33 -1.19 -1.61 8.69
N VAL A 34 -0.70 -2.84 8.78
CA VAL A 34 0.75 -3.12 8.78
C VAL A 34 1.38 -2.64 7.47
N LEU A 35 0.73 -2.90 6.35
CA LEU A 35 1.22 -2.45 5.04
C LEU A 35 1.19 -0.94 4.93
N LYS A 36 0.07 -0.31 5.30
CA LYS A 36 -0.11 1.15 5.22
C LYS A 36 0.93 1.91 6.03
N ASN A 37 1.25 1.39 7.20
CA ASN A 37 2.14 2.07 8.14
C ASN A 37 3.62 1.80 7.86
N GLY A 38 3.93 1.11 6.78
CA GLY A 38 5.30 0.82 6.41
C GLY A 38 5.98 -0.18 7.33
N ARG A 39 5.22 -0.95 8.09
CA ARG A 39 5.78 -1.93 9.02
C ARG A 39 6.01 -3.29 8.38
N ALA A 40 5.41 -3.51 7.21
CA ALA A 40 5.59 -4.77 6.52
C ALA A 40 7.01 -4.83 5.96
N LYS A 41 7.67 -5.95 6.19
CA LYS A 41 9.01 -6.20 5.65
C LYS A 41 8.96 -6.87 4.29
N ALA A 42 7.80 -7.40 3.93
CA ALA A 42 7.61 -8.10 2.67
C ALA A 42 6.14 -8.09 2.30
N VAL A 43 5.87 -8.24 1.02
CA VAL A 43 4.53 -8.46 0.50
C VAL A 43 4.66 -9.55 -0.56
N ARG A 44 3.74 -10.53 -0.52
CA ARG A 44 3.76 -11.59 -1.51
C ARG A 44 3.25 -11.06 -2.83
N PHE A 45 3.81 -11.54 -3.93
CA PHE A 45 3.33 -11.16 -5.24
C PHE A 45 1.87 -11.55 -5.45
N THR A 46 1.43 -12.67 -4.87
CA THR A 46 0.02 -13.05 -4.96
C THR A 46 -0.89 -12.03 -4.30
N THR A 47 -0.46 -11.49 -3.16
CA THR A 47 -1.21 -10.44 -2.47
C THR A 47 -1.18 -9.13 -3.25
N LEU A 48 -0.01 -8.77 -3.76
CA LEU A 48 0.15 -7.56 -4.56
C LEU A 48 -0.70 -7.62 -5.82
N ASP A 49 -0.70 -8.78 -6.49
CA ASP A 49 -1.53 -9.03 -7.67
C ASP A 49 -3.01 -8.78 -7.35
N LYS A 50 -3.47 -9.32 -6.22
CA LYS A 50 -4.86 -9.16 -5.80
C LYS A 50 -5.19 -7.71 -5.47
N MET A 51 -4.26 -7.00 -4.84
CA MET A 51 -4.45 -5.58 -4.56
C MET A 51 -4.59 -4.78 -5.85
N CYS A 52 -3.76 -5.07 -6.83
CA CYS A 52 -3.84 -4.42 -8.14
C CYS A 52 -5.18 -4.71 -8.83
N GLU A 53 -5.63 -5.96 -8.74
CA GLU A 53 -6.91 -6.35 -9.32
C GLU A 53 -8.08 -5.62 -8.67
N VAL A 54 -8.09 -5.58 -7.34
CA VAL A 54 -9.16 -4.92 -6.59
C VAL A 54 -9.19 -3.42 -6.85
N LEU A 55 -8.02 -2.80 -6.89
CA LEU A 55 -7.89 -1.36 -7.09
C LEU A 55 -7.84 -0.97 -8.57
N GLN A 56 -7.70 -1.93 -9.46
CA GLN A 56 -7.55 -1.69 -10.91
C GLN A 56 -6.42 -0.70 -11.17
N CYS A 57 -5.26 -1.01 -10.62
CA CYS A 57 -4.07 -0.15 -10.75
C CYS A 57 -2.83 -1.00 -10.91
N GLN A 58 -1.71 -0.36 -11.14
CA GLN A 58 -0.42 -1.02 -11.31
C GLN A 58 0.32 -1.08 -9.97
N PRO A 59 1.26 -2.04 -9.80
CA PRO A 59 2.07 -2.07 -8.58
C PRO A 59 2.77 -0.74 -8.28
N GLY A 60 3.19 -0.01 -9.30
CA GLY A 60 3.83 1.29 -9.12
C GLY A 60 2.91 2.37 -8.59
N ASP A 61 1.59 2.15 -8.63
CA ASP A 61 0.63 3.06 -8.01
C ASP A 61 0.53 2.80 -6.51
N ILE A 62 0.83 1.57 -6.09
CA ILE A 62 0.74 1.15 -4.69
C ILE A 62 2.07 1.33 -3.97
N LEU A 63 3.16 1.00 -4.64
CA LEU A 63 4.51 1.01 -4.07
C LEU A 63 5.38 1.98 -4.85
N THR A 64 6.02 2.90 -4.13
CA THR A 64 6.98 3.82 -4.74
C THR A 64 8.27 3.80 -3.93
N TRP A 65 9.37 4.08 -4.60
CA TRP A 65 10.67 4.17 -3.96
C TRP A 65 11.13 5.62 -3.93
N VAL A 66 11.62 6.03 -2.78
CA VAL A 66 12.27 7.34 -2.64
C VAL A 66 13.62 7.11 -1.97
N PRO A 67 14.66 7.87 -2.35
CA PRO A 67 15.96 7.69 -1.72
C PRO A 67 15.95 8.18 -0.28
N ASP A 68 16.70 7.50 0.57
CA ASP A 68 16.94 7.97 1.94
C ASP A 68 17.68 9.32 1.87
N GLY A 69 17.33 10.21 2.77
CA GLY A 69 17.96 11.51 2.79
C GLY A 69 17.46 12.44 1.71
N ASP A 70 16.30 12.16 1.12
CA ASP A 70 15.67 13.04 0.14
C ASP A 70 15.46 14.41 0.76
N PRO A 71 16.00 15.49 0.15
CA PRO A 71 15.83 16.84 0.71
C PRO A 71 14.38 17.27 0.84
N ALA A 72 13.48 16.67 0.08
CA ALA A 72 12.05 16.97 0.17
C ALA A 72 11.38 16.28 1.35
N ASP A 73 12.07 15.33 1.99
CA ASP A 73 11.55 14.61 3.15
C ASP A 73 12.08 15.28 4.41
N PRO A 74 11.21 15.91 5.20
CA PRO A 74 11.66 16.59 6.41
C PRO A 74 12.19 15.65 7.48
N SER A 75 11.97 14.35 7.34
CA SER A 75 12.48 13.37 8.30
C SER A 75 13.89 12.92 8.03
N SER A 76 14.43 13.30 6.89
CA SER A 76 15.78 12.86 6.50
C SER A 76 16.86 13.78 7.05
#